data_4dc9b391f959d48df42cc8f2e1061211
#
_entry.id   4dc9b391f959d48df42cc8f2e1061211
#
_cell.length_a   1.000
_cell.length_b   1.000
_cell.length_c   1.000
_cell.angle_alpha   90.00
_cell.angle_beta   90.00
_cell.angle_gamma   90.00
#
_symmetry.space_group_name_H-M   'P 1'
#
loop_
_entity.id
_entity.type
_entity.pdbx_description
1 polymer ?
#
loop_
_entity_poly.entity_id
_entity_poly.type
_entity_poly.pdbx_seq_one_letter_code
_entity_poly.pdbx_strand_id
1 'polypeptide(L)'
;MDLLVTQNTCEVVKEITLWNYSYDPVIFSASEKLWGTLSDEEKALFEEVGKEAMAVQKEAARKAYDDSLAKLSEYDLTITELSEREIEAFREAVKPVYLSYKDSIGEDVFGKFGYKF
;
A
#
# COMPACT_ATOMS: atom_id res chain seq x y z
N MET A 1 -2.63 -8.93 0.75
CA MET A 1 -3.12 -10.24 0.28
C MET A 1 -2.00 -11.27 0.26
N ASP A 2 -0.89 -10.95 -0.35
CA ASP A 2 0.28 -11.82 -0.45
C ASP A 2 0.73 -12.39 0.92
N LEU A 3 0.77 -11.58 1.97
CA LEU A 3 1.14 -12.01 3.30
C LEU A 3 0.22 -13.08 3.90
N LEU A 4 -1.06 -13.10 3.57
CA LEU A 4 -1.99 -14.13 4.06
C LEU A 4 -1.60 -15.51 3.54
N VAL A 5 -1.19 -15.58 2.28
CA VAL A 5 -0.78 -16.81 1.62
C VAL A 5 0.65 -17.20 2.01
N THR A 6 1.59 -16.24 1.97
CA THR A 6 3.02 -16.51 2.22
C THR A 6 3.32 -16.85 3.67
N GLN A 7 2.50 -16.39 4.62
CA GLN A 7 2.62 -16.70 6.05
C GLN A 7 1.69 -17.82 6.51
N ASN A 8 1.05 -18.53 5.59
CA ASN A 8 0.11 -19.63 5.87
C ASN A 8 -1.06 -19.22 6.80
N THR A 9 -1.39 -17.93 6.86
CA THR A 9 -2.50 -17.44 7.69
C THR A 9 -3.84 -18.02 7.22
N CYS A 10 -3.95 -18.32 5.93
CA CYS A 10 -5.13 -18.95 5.32
C CYS A 10 -5.48 -20.33 5.89
N GLU A 11 -4.54 -21.00 6.55
CA GLU A 11 -4.80 -22.31 7.18
C GLU A 11 -5.61 -22.22 8.46
N VAL A 12 -5.56 -21.06 9.13
CA VAL A 12 -6.17 -20.85 10.45
C VAL A 12 -7.37 -19.90 10.46
N VAL A 13 -7.44 -18.97 9.50
CA VAL A 13 -8.58 -18.06 9.37
C VAL A 13 -9.70 -18.71 8.55
N LYS A 14 -10.94 -18.30 8.78
CA LYS A 14 -12.13 -18.78 8.06
C LYS A 14 -12.84 -17.68 7.30
N GLU A 15 -12.58 -16.44 7.65
CA GLU A 15 -13.22 -15.28 7.05
C GLU A 15 -12.18 -14.21 6.69
N ILE A 16 -12.30 -13.62 5.52
CA ILE A 16 -11.46 -12.52 5.04
C ILE A 16 -12.37 -11.44 4.51
N THR A 17 -12.17 -10.20 4.98
CA THR A 17 -12.87 -9.03 4.47
C THR A 17 -11.93 -8.19 3.61
N LEU A 18 -12.29 -7.99 2.36
CA LEU A 18 -11.56 -7.14 1.41
C LEU A 18 -12.10 -5.71 1.49
N TRP A 19 -11.36 -4.80 2.09
CA TRP A 19 -11.82 -3.42 2.29
C TRP A 19 -10.75 -2.35 2.02
N ASN A 20 -9.62 -2.77 1.43
CA ASN A 20 -8.53 -1.86 1.07
C ASN A 20 -8.06 -0.99 2.26
N TYR A 21 -7.82 -1.66 3.40
CA TYR A 21 -7.47 -1.03 4.67
C TYR A 21 -6.24 -0.13 4.59
N SER A 22 -5.18 -0.60 3.95
CA SER A 22 -3.93 0.15 3.81
C SER A 22 -3.36 0.04 2.41
N TYR A 23 -2.60 1.06 2.06
CA TYR A 23 -1.70 1.04 0.91
C TYR A 23 -0.29 1.32 1.43
N ASP A 24 0.61 0.37 1.25
CA ASP A 24 1.96 0.43 1.77
C ASP A 24 2.95 0.77 0.64
N PRO A 25 3.26 2.06 0.41
CA PRO A 25 4.20 2.46 -0.62
C PRO A 25 5.62 2.10 -0.21
N VAL A 26 6.38 1.54 -1.14
CA VAL A 26 7.82 1.35 -0.99
C VAL A 26 8.53 2.49 -1.70
N ILE A 27 9.45 3.15 -0.99
CA ILE A 27 10.24 4.26 -1.51
C ILE A 27 11.67 3.77 -1.74
N PHE A 28 12.13 3.88 -2.98
CA PHE A 28 13.54 3.68 -3.28
C PHE A 28 14.29 4.99 -3.02
N SER A 29 15.24 4.97 -2.07
CA SER A 29 15.95 6.17 -1.64
C SER A 29 17.44 5.93 -1.53
N ALA A 30 18.22 6.98 -1.77
CA ALA A 30 19.66 7.01 -1.50
C ALA A 30 19.94 8.09 -0.45
N SER A 31 20.98 7.90 0.38
CA SER A 31 21.40 8.94 1.32
C SER A 31 22.03 10.12 0.57
N GLU A 32 21.82 11.33 1.05
CA GLU A 32 22.43 12.56 0.50
C GLU A 32 23.96 12.45 0.44
N LYS A 33 24.57 11.83 1.47
CA LYS A 33 26.02 11.62 1.51
C LYS A 33 26.50 10.75 0.35
N LEU A 34 25.81 9.63 0.05
CA LEU A 34 26.15 8.79 -1.09
C LEU A 34 25.90 9.54 -2.40
N TRP A 35 24.74 10.18 -2.53
CA TRP A 35 24.36 10.91 -3.73
C TRP A 35 25.33 12.02 -4.08
N GLY A 36 25.89 12.71 -3.06
CA GLY A 36 26.91 13.74 -3.22
C GLY A 36 28.28 13.24 -3.69
N THR A 37 28.58 11.92 -3.59
CA THR A 37 29.83 11.33 -4.10
C THR A 37 29.76 10.90 -5.56
N LEU A 38 28.56 10.83 -6.14
CA LEU A 38 28.34 10.37 -7.50
C LEU A 38 28.56 11.50 -8.51
N SER A 39 29.12 11.16 -9.66
CA SER A 39 29.16 12.05 -10.84
C SER A 39 27.75 12.24 -11.41
N ASP A 40 27.57 13.22 -12.27
CA ASP A 40 26.28 13.49 -12.91
C ASP A 40 25.85 12.32 -13.82
N GLU A 41 26.81 11.66 -14.47
CA GLU A 41 26.57 10.46 -15.28
C GLU A 41 26.10 9.28 -14.43
N GLU A 42 26.74 9.06 -13.27
CA GLU A 42 26.33 8.02 -12.34
C GLU A 42 24.94 8.30 -11.76
N LYS A 43 24.62 9.55 -11.41
CA LYS A 43 23.28 9.94 -10.96
C LYS A 43 22.21 9.66 -12.01
N ALA A 44 22.49 10.04 -13.27
CA ALA A 44 21.56 9.79 -14.38
C ALA A 44 21.32 8.29 -14.57
N LEU A 45 22.37 7.46 -14.49
CA LEU A 45 22.26 6.01 -14.56
C LEU A 45 21.42 5.44 -13.40
N PHE A 46 21.65 5.90 -12.17
CA PHE A 46 20.84 5.49 -11.01
C PHE A 46 19.37 5.85 -11.16
N GLU A 47 19.07 7.03 -11.69
CA GLU A 47 17.68 7.45 -11.93
C GLU A 47 17.00 6.61 -13.03
N GLU A 48 17.71 6.30 -14.12
CA GLU A 48 17.20 5.48 -15.21
C GLU A 48 16.90 4.06 -14.73
N VAL A 49 17.92 3.40 -14.17
CA VAL A 49 17.80 2.03 -13.63
C VAL A 49 16.76 1.96 -12.53
N GLY A 50 16.69 2.97 -11.65
CA GLY A 50 15.68 3.07 -10.61
C GLY A 50 14.26 3.13 -11.16
N LYS A 51 14.01 3.89 -12.23
CA LYS A 51 12.70 3.94 -12.90
C LYS A 51 12.32 2.60 -13.51
N GLU A 52 13.26 1.94 -14.17
CA GLU A 52 13.04 0.61 -14.76
C GLU A 52 12.75 -0.43 -13.66
N ALA A 53 13.57 -0.48 -12.62
CA ALA A 53 13.38 -1.39 -11.50
C ALA A 53 12.02 -1.19 -10.79
N MET A 54 11.60 0.07 -10.61
CA MET A 54 10.28 0.37 -10.04
C MET A 54 9.14 -0.06 -10.96
N ALA A 55 9.30 0.03 -12.28
CA ALA A 55 8.27 -0.44 -13.22
C ALA A 55 8.11 -1.96 -13.13
N VAL A 56 9.21 -2.70 -13.13
CA VAL A 56 9.22 -4.17 -12.97
C VAL A 56 8.63 -4.57 -11.61
N GLN A 57 9.02 -3.87 -10.54
CA GLN A 57 8.51 -4.14 -9.19
C GLN A 57 6.99 -3.95 -9.10
N LYS A 58 6.45 -2.87 -9.68
CA LYS A 58 5.01 -2.61 -9.69
C LYS A 58 4.22 -3.70 -10.42
N GLU A 59 4.72 -4.16 -11.54
CA GLU A 59 4.11 -5.26 -12.29
C GLU A 59 4.15 -6.56 -11.51
N ALA A 60 5.31 -6.90 -10.94
CA ALA A 60 5.47 -8.08 -10.11
C ALA A 60 4.56 -8.05 -8.87
N ALA A 61 4.44 -6.90 -8.20
CA ALA A 61 3.56 -6.75 -7.04
C ALA A 61 2.07 -6.93 -7.39
N ARG A 62 1.63 -6.38 -8.54
CA ARG A 62 0.25 -6.58 -9.02
C ARG A 62 -0.01 -8.04 -9.33
N LYS A 63 0.91 -8.68 -10.05
CA LYS A 63 0.81 -10.10 -10.35
C LYS A 63 0.77 -10.95 -9.08
N ALA A 64 1.63 -10.66 -8.10
CA ALA A 64 1.64 -11.38 -6.82
C ALA A 64 0.32 -11.21 -6.05
N TYR A 65 -0.31 -10.03 -6.13
CA TYR A 65 -1.63 -9.80 -5.56
C TYR A 65 -2.70 -10.68 -6.22
N ASP A 66 -2.74 -10.70 -7.57
CA ASP A 66 -3.70 -11.48 -8.33
C ASP A 66 -3.50 -13.00 -8.12
N ASP A 67 -2.24 -13.46 -8.13
CA ASP A 67 -1.88 -14.85 -7.85
C ASP A 67 -2.30 -15.26 -6.42
N SER A 68 -2.11 -14.37 -5.44
CA SER A 68 -2.51 -14.63 -4.06
C SER A 68 -4.02 -14.67 -3.91
N LEU A 69 -4.74 -13.79 -4.58
CA LEU A 69 -6.20 -13.78 -4.56
C LEU A 69 -6.76 -15.09 -5.19
N ALA A 70 -6.17 -15.53 -6.29
CA ALA A 70 -6.53 -16.80 -6.91
C ALA A 70 -6.31 -18.00 -5.98
N LYS A 71 -5.18 -18.01 -5.25
CA LYS A 71 -4.88 -19.07 -4.27
C LYS A 71 -5.84 -19.13 -3.10
N LEU A 72 -6.47 -17.99 -2.71
CA LEU A 72 -7.47 -18.01 -1.63
C LEU A 72 -8.64 -18.93 -1.94
N SER A 73 -8.96 -19.15 -3.22
CA SER A 73 -10.03 -20.06 -3.64
C SER A 73 -9.73 -21.55 -3.35
N GLU A 74 -8.46 -21.88 -3.06
CA GLU A 74 -8.04 -23.25 -2.71
C GLU A 74 -8.29 -23.57 -1.22
N TYR A 75 -8.58 -22.56 -0.42
CA TYR A 75 -8.85 -22.68 1.01
C TYR A 75 -10.36 -22.60 1.27
N ASP A 76 -10.80 -23.24 2.35
CA ASP A 76 -12.20 -23.17 2.85
C ASP A 76 -12.41 -21.84 3.58
N LEU A 77 -12.52 -20.75 2.81
CA LEU A 77 -12.61 -19.38 3.28
C LEU A 77 -13.88 -18.71 2.77
N THR A 78 -14.49 -17.92 3.62
CA THR A 78 -15.50 -16.94 3.22
C THR A 78 -14.81 -15.60 2.92
N ILE A 79 -14.92 -15.12 1.68
CA ILE A 79 -14.38 -13.84 1.26
C ILE A 79 -15.53 -12.86 1.12
N THR A 80 -15.48 -11.77 1.87
CA THR A 80 -16.48 -10.70 1.86
C THR A 80 -15.86 -9.43 1.31
N GLU A 81 -16.51 -8.80 0.35
CA GLU A 81 -16.18 -7.45 -0.12
C GLU A 81 -17.15 -6.45 0.52
N LEU A 82 -16.61 -5.34 1.04
CA LEU A 82 -17.45 -4.28 1.59
C LEU A 82 -18.07 -3.47 0.44
N SER A 83 -19.35 -3.17 0.57
CA SER A 83 -20.03 -2.20 -0.28
C SER A 83 -19.51 -0.78 -0.02
N GLU A 84 -19.70 0.13 -0.98
CA GLU A 84 -19.34 1.54 -0.82
C GLU A 84 -20.00 2.18 0.41
N ARG A 85 -21.23 1.78 0.74
CA ARG A 85 -21.93 2.26 1.93
C ARG A 85 -21.25 1.81 3.24
N GLU A 86 -20.75 0.60 3.28
CA GLU A 86 -20.04 0.07 4.46
C GLU A 86 -18.66 0.74 4.59
N ILE A 87 -17.94 0.93 3.48
CA ILE A 87 -16.68 1.68 3.45
C ILE A 87 -16.90 3.12 3.94
N GLU A 88 -17.98 3.79 3.49
CA GLU A 88 -18.30 5.14 3.94
C GLU A 88 -18.64 5.20 5.43
N ALA A 89 -19.34 4.19 5.97
CA ALA A 89 -19.58 4.10 7.40
C ALA A 89 -18.28 3.99 8.22
N PHE A 90 -17.28 3.24 7.73
CA PHE A 90 -15.95 3.21 8.34
C PHE A 90 -15.25 4.57 8.26
N ARG A 91 -15.31 5.26 7.13
CA ARG A 91 -14.74 6.61 6.96
C ARG A 91 -15.33 7.61 7.94
N GLU A 92 -16.66 7.59 8.09
CA GLU A 92 -17.34 8.44 9.06
C GLU A 92 -16.90 8.12 10.51
N ALA A 93 -16.82 6.84 10.85
CA ALA A 93 -16.42 6.40 12.20
C ALA A 93 -14.99 6.84 12.59
N VAL A 94 -14.07 6.96 11.63
CA VAL A 94 -12.67 7.34 11.90
C VAL A 94 -12.42 8.86 11.81
N LYS A 95 -13.40 9.68 11.42
CA LYS A 95 -13.25 11.15 11.37
C LYS A 95 -12.72 11.76 12.67
N PRO A 96 -13.17 11.36 13.87
CA PRO A 96 -12.63 11.89 15.12
C PRO A 96 -11.13 11.66 15.28
N VAL A 97 -10.60 10.56 14.73
CA VAL A 97 -9.16 10.27 14.73
C VAL A 97 -8.42 11.31 13.88
N TYR A 98 -8.89 11.57 12.65
CA TYR A 98 -8.28 12.58 11.78
C TYR A 98 -8.30 13.97 12.42
N LEU A 99 -9.42 14.35 13.05
CA LEU A 99 -9.54 15.61 13.76
C LEU A 99 -8.52 15.74 14.90
N SER A 100 -8.25 14.65 15.64
CA SER A 100 -7.28 14.67 16.74
C SER A 100 -5.82 14.86 16.27
N TYR A 101 -5.52 14.53 15.01
CA TYR A 101 -4.19 14.70 14.42
C TYR A 101 -4.07 15.87 13.46
N LYS A 102 -5.15 16.63 13.26
CA LYS A 102 -5.20 17.76 12.32
C LYS A 102 -4.06 18.75 12.53
N ASP A 103 -3.85 19.21 13.77
CA ASP A 103 -2.85 20.22 14.09
C ASP A 103 -1.41 19.70 14.02
N SER A 104 -1.21 18.41 14.31
CA SER A 104 0.13 17.80 14.30
C SER A 104 0.61 17.41 12.90
N ILE A 105 -0.31 17.04 12.02
CA ILE A 105 0.00 16.62 10.65
C ILE A 105 -0.10 17.79 9.67
N GLY A 106 -1.10 18.67 9.84
CA GLY A 106 -1.39 19.82 8.99
C GLY A 106 -2.46 19.52 7.93
N GLU A 107 -3.36 20.46 7.72
CA GLU A 107 -4.47 20.35 6.76
C GLU A 107 -3.98 20.16 5.31
N ASP A 108 -2.84 20.74 4.95
CA ASP A 108 -2.24 20.64 3.63
C ASP A 108 -1.83 19.20 3.29
N VAL A 109 -1.31 18.47 4.29
CA VAL A 109 -0.96 17.05 4.14
C VAL A 109 -2.23 16.23 3.94
N PHE A 110 -3.24 16.41 4.80
CA PHE A 110 -4.53 15.73 4.63
C PHE A 110 -5.16 16.00 3.27
N GLY A 111 -5.09 17.25 2.79
CA GLY A 111 -5.58 17.64 1.48
C GLY A 111 -4.93 16.90 0.32
N LYS A 112 -3.62 16.58 0.41
CA LYS A 112 -2.91 15.78 -0.59
C LYS A 112 -3.44 14.34 -0.70
N PHE A 113 -4.01 13.81 0.38
CA PHE A 113 -4.69 12.51 0.40
C PHE A 113 -6.19 12.60 0.13
N GLY A 114 -6.67 13.76 -0.32
CA GLY A 114 -8.08 13.96 -0.69
C GLY A 114 -9.02 14.17 0.50
N TYR A 115 -8.49 14.26 1.73
CA TYR A 115 -9.30 14.51 2.92
C TYR A 115 -9.49 16.03 3.13
N LYS A 116 -10.74 16.43 3.41
CA LYS A 116 -11.11 17.82 3.74
C LYS A 116 -11.85 17.81 5.08
N PHE A 117 -11.42 18.71 5.97
CA PHE A 117 -12.07 18.92 7.27
C PHE A 117 -13.33 19.77 7.14
#